data_792e68412c29a7bdd615177b267531ab
#
_entry.id   792e68412c29a7bdd615177b267531ab
#
_cell.length_a   1.000
_cell.length_b   1.000
_cell.length_c   1.000
_cell.angle_alpha   90.00
_cell.angle_beta   90.00
_cell.angle_gamma   90.00
#
_symmetry.space_group_name_H-M   'P 1'
#
loop_
_entity.id
_entity.type
_entity.pdbx_description
1 polymer ?
#
loop_
_entity_poly.entity_id
_entity_poly.type
_entity_poly.pdbx_seq_one_letter_code
_entity_poly.pdbx_strand_id
1 'polypeptide(L)'
;MIKGGIMKPLRKQGIILFTVLALVLVACGGAAEETVEETTPEVVESLESPAVTTASTVDTGVGVTADPCPEVIGGVPTGADPTKGCIYLGLLNDYTGPYGPLGPALETGQRAFWLWANQTGGVGDYSVAIVEAYDTGYNPQKHLEGYNAQRDNVAALAMSLGTPQTLFILDNMDSDNMIAAPMSWYSGWSYKSVDRGLVVEFGSAYCADGMNAVDWALANYPVDVKTIGIMGFASDYGRDYAKGVKAAAEANGLTVAWEYIVPSPEFDVAQAVGLMVTKPVDAYFPAIGPTQMAQVAGGAFQQGLTPLAMMLHHLSMMRSSEKVLHWHHYLLLVQCILWLSLLHMKLKQLVMQL
;
A
#
# COMPACT_ATOMS: atom_id res chain seq x y z
N MET A 1 32.53 59.56 -12.18
CA MET A 1 31.44 59.37 -13.15
C MET A 1 30.50 58.29 -12.61
N ILE A 2 29.38 58.75 -12.14
CA ILE A 2 28.33 57.94 -11.48
C ILE A 2 27.35 57.52 -12.56
N LYS A 3 27.10 56.24 -12.75
CA LYS A 3 25.97 55.74 -13.56
C LYS A 3 24.96 55.08 -12.66
N GLY A 4 23.80 55.72 -12.55
CA GLY A 4 22.65 55.23 -11.82
C GLY A 4 21.98 54.08 -12.50
N GLY A 5 21.58 53.06 -11.71
CA GLY A 5 20.74 51.95 -12.10
C GLY A 5 19.30 52.22 -11.68
N ILE A 6 18.42 52.10 -12.64
CA ILE A 6 16.99 52.39 -12.58
C ILE A 6 16.24 51.25 -11.87
N MET A 7 15.56 51.54 -10.76
CA MET A 7 14.61 50.60 -10.12
C MET A 7 13.34 50.49 -10.96
N LYS A 8 12.93 49.25 -11.30
CA LYS A 8 11.62 48.96 -11.87
C LYS A 8 10.57 48.77 -10.77
N PRO A 9 9.33 49.27 -10.94
CA PRO A 9 8.31 49.19 -9.91
C PRO A 9 7.69 47.80 -9.79
N LEU A 10 7.47 47.34 -8.54
CA LEU A 10 6.65 46.18 -8.19
C LEU A 10 5.20 46.38 -8.64
N ARG A 11 4.73 45.47 -9.46
CA ARG A 11 3.36 45.42 -9.96
C ARG A 11 2.44 44.74 -8.94
N LYS A 12 1.38 45.46 -8.55
CA LYS A 12 0.30 45.02 -7.65
C LYS A 12 -0.39 43.76 -8.17
N GLN A 13 -0.21 42.66 -7.51
CA GLN A 13 -1.05 41.43 -7.61
C GLN A 13 -1.28 40.88 -6.20
N GLY A 14 -2.24 41.45 -5.51
CA GLY A 14 -2.52 41.09 -4.13
C GLY A 14 -3.92 41.45 -3.65
N ILE A 15 -4.95 41.36 -4.49
CA ILE A 15 -6.34 41.62 -4.05
C ILE A 15 -7.34 40.80 -4.88
N ILE A 16 -7.18 39.47 -4.99
CA ILE A 16 -8.25 38.61 -5.55
C ILE A 16 -8.34 37.25 -4.78
N LEU A 17 -7.73 37.11 -3.64
CA LEU A 17 -7.75 35.81 -2.91
C LEU A 17 -8.58 35.83 -1.62
N PHE A 18 -9.42 36.86 -1.38
CA PHE A 18 -10.22 36.93 -0.14
C PHE A 18 -11.75 36.89 -0.36
N THR A 19 -12.24 36.70 -1.57
CA THR A 19 -13.69 36.72 -1.86
C THR A 19 -14.31 35.35 -2.19
N VAL A 20 -13.57 34.26 -2.20
CA VAL A 20 -14.10 32.92 -2.49
C VAL A 20 -14.30 32.05 -1.24
N LEU A 21 -13.83 32.48 -0.07
CA LEU A 21 -13.95 31.70 1.19
C LEU A 21 -15.19 32.04 2.03
N ALA A 22 -16.10 32.91 1.55
CA ALA A 22 -17.27 33.36 2.32
C ALA A 22 -18.62 32.75 1.88
N LEU A 23 -18.63 31.73 0.97
CA LEU A 23 -19.87 31.22 0.37
C LEU A 23 -20.17 29.73 0.67
N VAL A 24 -19.45 29.07 1.61
CA VAL A 24 -19.67 27.65 1.95
C VAL A 24 -20.22 27.42 3.37
N LEU A 25 -20.65 28.46 4.09
CA LEU A 25 -21.12 28.34 5.49
C LEU A 25 -22.62 28.67 5.72
N VAL A 26 -23.48 28.47 4.71
CA VAL A 26 -24.95 28.55 4.94
C VAL A 26 -25.63 27.38 4.23
N ALA A 27 -25.62 26.22 4.84
CA ALA A 27 -26.62 25.16 4.60
C ALA A 27 -26.47 24.03 5.64
N CYS A 28 -26.87 24.27 6.89
CA CYS A 28 -27.28 23.23 7.81
C CYS A 28 -28.10 23.90 8.93
N GLY A 29 -29.39 23.85 8.80
CA GLY A 29 -30.33 24.24 9.85
C GLY A 29 -31.77 23.92 9.44
N GLY A 30 -32.36 22.90 10.05
CA GLY A 30 -33.77 22.62 9.87
C GLY A 30 -34.11 21.18 10.27
N ALA A 31 -34.33 20.98 11.57
CA ALA A 31 -35.00 19.80 12.08
C ALA A 31 -36.50 19.87 11.79
N ALA A 32 -37.07 18.79 11.27
CA ALA A 32 -38.52 18.55 11.30
C ALA A 32 -38.74 17.10 11.75
N GLU A 33 -39.34 16.93 12.92
CA GLU A 33 -39.93 15.69 13.39
C GLU A 33 -41.13 15.31 12.48
N GLU A 34 -41.08 14.10 11.93
CA GLU A 34 -42.31 13.47 11.41
C GLU A 34 -42.54 12.15 12.13
N THR A 35 -43.77 12.03 12.60
CA THR A 35 -44.36 10.93 13.37
C THR A 35 -44.46 9.67 12.53
N VAL A 36 -44.03 8.56 13.13
CA VAL A 36 -44.16 7.20 12.58
C VAL A 36 -45.58 6.70 12.76
N GLU A 37 -46.26 6.39 11.70
CA GLU A 37 -47.51 5.67 11.66
C GLU A 37 -47.25 4.18 11.41
N GLU A 38 -47.66 3.34 12.33
CA GLU A 38 -47.47 1.90 12.39
C GLU A 38 -48.48 1.22 11.44
N THR A 39 -48.01 0.65 10.30
CA THR A 39 -48.82 -0.21 9.45
C THR A 39 -48.34 -1.65 9.52
N THR A 40 -49.25 -2.52 9.92
CA THR A 40 -49.15 -3.98 10.00
C THR A 40 -48.80 -4.61 8.67
N PRO A 41 -47.96 -5.69 8.62
CA PRO A 41 -47.60 -6.35 7.39
C PRO A 41 -48.70 -7.30 6.89
N GLU A 42 -49.07 -7.11 5.65
CA GLU A 42 -49.94 -8.00 4.87
C GLU A 42 -49.15 -9.24 4.43
N VAL A 43 -49.70 -10.41 4.64
CA VAL A 43 -49.11 -11.71 4.28
C VAL A 43 -49.09 -11.85 2.78
N VAL A 44 -47.90 -11.89 2.18
CA VAL A 44 -47.71 -12.21 0.77
C VAL A 44 -47.46 -13.71 0.60
N GLU A 45 -48.29 -14.32 -0.18
CA GLU A 45 -48.36 -15.71 -0.56
C GLU A 45 -47.07 -16.16 -1.28
N SER A 46 -46.53 -17.32 -0.84
CA SER A 46 -45.32 -17.96 -1.34
C SER A 46 -45.47 -18.31 -2.84
N LEU A 47 -44.69 -17.65 -3.69
CA LEU A 47 -44.45 -18.12 -5.04
C LEU A 47 -43.33 -19.16 -5.04
N GLU A 48 -43.64 -20.38 -5.40
CA GLU A 48 -42.68 -21.48 -5.59
C GLU A 48 -41.58 -21.08 -6.60
N SER A 49 -40.33 -21.13 -6.12
CA SER A 49 -39.16 -20.95 -6.96
C SER A 49 -38.97 -22.13 -7.89
N PRO A 50 -38.68 -21.91 -9.20
CA PRO A 50 -38.44 -23.03 -10.13
C PRO A 50 -37.21 -23.80 -9.68
N ALA A 51 -37.27 -25.13 -9.75
CA ALA A 51 -36.22 -26.06 -9.40
C ALA A 51 -34.92 -25.70 -10.15
N VAL A 52 -33.90 -25.33 -9.40
CA VAL A 52 -32.52 -25.17 -9.89
C VAL A 52 -32.03 -26.53 -10.30
N THR A 53 -31.86 -26.73 -11.61
CA THR A 53 -31.16 -27.87 -12.18
C THR A 53 -29.72 -27.82 -11.66
N THR A 54 -29.36 -28.78 -10.83
CA THR A 54 -27.97 -28.94 -10.34
C THR A 54 -27.07 -29.25 -11.54
N ALA A 55 -26.39 -28.23 -12.06
CA ALA A 55 -25.27 -28.42 -12.97
C ALA A 55 -24.21 -29.20 -12.22
N SER A 56 -23.67 -30.24 -12.87
CA SER A 56 -22.57 -31.04 -12.37
C SER A 56 -21.40 -30.10 -12.01
N THR A 57 -21.09 -29.95 -10.73
CA THR A 57 -19.97 -29.14 -10.28
C THR A 57 -18.69 -29.84 -10.70
N VAL A 58 -18.03 -29.32 -11.72
CA VAL A 58 -16.64 -29.64 -11.99
C VAL A 58 -15.88 -29.10 -10.76
N ASP A 59 -15.12 -29.95 -10.08
CA ASP A 59 -14.23 -29.52 -8.99
C ASP A 59 -13.13 -28.64 -9.62
N THR A 60 -13.30 -27.34 -9.51
CA THR A 60 -12.40 -26.34 -10.10
C THR A 60 -11.30 -25.89 -9.12
N GLY A 61 -11.26 -26.48 -7.92
CA GLY A 61 -10.33 -26.10 -6.84
C GLY A 61 -10.85 -24.97 -5.96
N VAL A 62 -10.13 -24.71 -4.87
CA VAL A 62 -10.49 -23.67 -3.89
C VAL A 62 -10.49 -22.29 -4.56
N GLY A 63 -11.55 -21.53 -4.34
CA GLY A 63 -11.67 -20.15 -4.85
C GLY A 63 -11.89 -20.03 -6.35
N VAL A 64 -12.21 -21.14 -7.05
CA VAL A 64 -12.55 -21.13 -8.48
C VAL A 64 -13.91 -21.81 -8.67
N THR A 65 -14.82 -21.17 -9.41
CA THR A 65 -16.16 -21.72 -9.69
C THR A 65 -16.55 -21.54 -11.16
N ALA A 66 -17.37 -22.44 -11.65
CA ALA A 66 -18.00 -22.31 -12.96
C ALA A 66 -19.10 -21.24 -12.97
N ASP A 67 -19.63 -20.87 -11.81
CA ASP A 67 -20.62 -19.80 -11.68
C ASP A 67 -19.97 -18.43 -11.92
N PRO A 68 -20.69 -17.47 -12.52
CA PRO A 68 -20.16 -16.13 -12.77
C PRO A 68 -19.79 -15.40 -11.47
N CYS A 69 -18.78 -14.54 -11.55
CA CYS A 69 -18.48 -13.63 -10.45
C CYS A 69 -19.69 -12.71 -10.17
N PRO A 70 -19.89 -12.32 -8.89
CA PRO A 70 -20.85 -11.27 -8.53
C PRO A 70 -20.55 -9.97 -9.32
N GLU A 71 -21.60 -9.25 -9.73
CA GLU A 71 -21.45 -7.96 -10.40
C GLU A 71 -20.77 -6.91 -9.50
N VAL A 72 -21.00 -7.01 -8.18
CA VAL A 72 -20.51 -6.06 -7.17
C VAL A 72 -20.03 -6.83 -5.96
N ILE A 73 -18.86 -6.45 -5.41
CA ILE A 73 -18.35 -6.93 -4.11
C ILE A 73 -17.93 -5.70 -3.28
N GLY A 74 -18.43 -5.62 -2.04
CA GLY A 74 -18.13 -4.48 -1.16
C GLY A 74 -18.53 -3.12 -1.74
N GLY A 75 -19.59 -3.07 -2.55
CA GLY A 75 -20.07 -1.86 -3.23
C GLY A 75 -19.27 -1.47 -4.48
N VAL A 76 -18.26 -2.27 -4.90
CA VAL A 76 -17.40 -1.98 -6.05
C VAL A 76 -17.73 -2.94 -7.21
N PRO A 77 -18.00 -2.44 -8.43
CA PRO A 77 -18.23 -3.27 -9.61
C PRO A 77 -17.01 -4.15 -9.92
N THR A 78 -17.25 -5.42 -10.25
CA THR A 78 -16.20 -6.36 -10.68
C THR A 78 -15.91 -6.29 -12.18
N GLY A 79 -16.85 -5.84 -12.99
CA GLY A 79 -16.76 -5.86 -14.45
C GLY A 79 -16.71 -7.27 -15.03
N ALA A 80 -17.19 -8.25 -14.28
CA ALA A 80 -17.16 -9.65 -14.67
C ALA A 80 -18.08 -9.93 -15.87
N ASP A 81 -17.65 -10.85 -16.73
CA ASP A 81 -18.46 -11.38 -17.81
C ASP A 81 -19.42 -12.44 -17.25
N PRO A 82 -20.75 -12.28 -17.39
CA PRO A 82 -21.74 -13.20 -16.84
C PRO A 82 -21.74 -14.58 -17.53
N THR A 83 -20.99 -14.75 -18.61
CA THR A 83 -20.86 -16.04 -19.34
C THR A 83 -19.61 -16.83 -18.90
N LYS A 84 -18.78 -16.28 -18.01
CA LYS A 84 -17.53 -16.89 -17.52
C LYS A 84 -17.64 -17.30 -16.07
N GLY A 85 -16.83 -18.30 -15.68
CA GLY A 85 -16.65 -18.66 -14.30
C GLY A 85 -15.95 -17.56 -13.47
N CYS A 86 -15.74 -17.80 -12.20
CA CYS A 86 -15.12 -16.85 -11.28
C CYS A 86 -13.88 -17.40 -10.59
N ILE A 87 -12.82 -16.59 -10.54
CA ILE A 87 -11.64 -16.77 -9.67
C ILE A 87 -11.71 -15.72 -8.57
N TYR A 88 -11.77 -16.16 -7.31
CA TYR A 88 -11.76 -15.28 -6.16
C TYR A 88 -10.34 -15.09 -5.64
N LEU A 89 -9.96 -13.84 -5.34
CA LEU A 89 -8.68 -13.48 -4.76
C LEU A 89 -8.87 -12.80 -3.41
N GLY A 90 -8.03 -13.18 -2.45
CA GLY A 90 -8.01 -12.61 -1.10
C GLY A 90 -7.24 -11.29 -1.03
N LEU A 91 -7.57 -10.47 -0.04
CA LEU A 91 -6.93 -9.18 0.20
C LEU A 91 -6.73 -8.95 1.69
N LEU A 92 -5.48 -9.02 2.15
CA LEU A 92 -5.07 -8.73 3.53
C LEU A 92 -4.34 -7.40 3.55
N ASN A 93 -4.99 -6.37 4.10
CA ASN A 93 -4.57 -4.97 4.01
C ASN A 93 -4.45 -4.33 5.39
N ASP A 94 -3.96 -3.10 5.46
CA ASP A 94 -3.89 -2.28 6.66
C ASP A 94 -4.69 -0.98 6.45
N TYR A 95 -5.73 -0.78 7.25
CA TYR A 95 -6.52 0.45 7.26
C TYR A 95 -6.39 1.23 8.57
N THR A 96 -6.01 0.55 9.66
CA THR A 96 -5.98 1.11 11.01
C THR A 96 -4.59 1.17 11.64
N GLY A 97 -3.60 0.54 11.03
CA GLY A 97 -2.22 0.50 11.49
C GLY A 97 -1.32 1.57 10.85
N PRO A 98 0.01 1.37 10.91
CA PRO A 98 0.99 2.35 10.43
C PRO A 98 0.91 2.62 8.92
N TYR A 99 0.37 1.71 8.12
CA TYR A 99 0.16 1.85 6.68
C TYR A 99 -1.28 2.22 6.31
N GLY A 100 -2.15 2.45 7.29
CA GLY A 100 -3.55 2.82 7.10
C GLY A 100 -3.80 3.94 6.08
N PRO A 101 -2.97 5.01 6.01
CA PRO A 101 -3.12 6.04 4.98
C PRO A 101 -2.97 5.54 3.53
N LEU A 102 -2.29 4.40 3.31
CA LEU A 102 -2.11 3.79 1.98
C LEU A 102 -3.17 2.73 1.67
N GLY A 103 -3.75 2.08 2.68
CA GLY A 103 -4.64 0.95 2.53
C GLY A 103 -5.77 1.15 1.52
N PRO A 104 -6.57 2.24 1.61
CA PRO A 104 -7.65 2.48 0.65
C PRO A 104 -7.18 2.66 -0.79
N ALA A 105 -6.02 3.30 -1.01
CA ALA A 105 -5.46 3.50 -2.34
C ALA A 105 -4.95 2.19 -2.95
N LEU A 106 -4.33 1.33 -2.14
CA LEU A 106 -3.85 0.02 -2.56
C LEU A 106 -5.02 -0.89 -2.97
N GLU A 107 -6.08 -0.95 -2.17
CA GLU A 107 -7.28 -1.70 -2.52
C GLU A 107 -7.93 -1.17 -3.80
N THR A 108 -8.08 0.15 -3.92
CA THR A 108 -8.64 0.78 -5.12
C THR A 108 -7.84 0.40 -6.37
N GLY A 109 -6.52 0.43 -6.29
CA GLY A 109 -5.64 0.01 -7.39
C GLY A 109 -5.83 -1.45 -7.79
N GLN A 110 -5.93 -2.35 -6.81
CA GLN A 110 -6.20 -3.78 -7.02
C GLN A 110 -7.54 -3.99 -7.75
N ARG A 111 -8.61 -3.40 -7.23
CA ARG A 111 -9.96 -3.54 -7.81
C ARG A 111 -10.05 -2.92 -9.20
N ALA A 112 -9.43 -1.76 -9.43
CA ALA A 112 -9.39 -1.12 -10.74
C ALA A 112 -8.66 -1.97 -11.79
N PHE A 113 -7.54 -2.62 -11.41
CA PHE A 113 -6.84 -3.52 -12.31
C PHE A 113 -7.71 -4.72 -12.71
N TRP A 114 -8.34 -5.39 -11.75
CA TRP A 114 -9.14 -6.58 -12.05
C TRP A 114 -10.43 -6.23 -12.79
N LEU A 115 -11.03 -5.07 -12.52
CA LEU A 115 -12.11 -4.52 -13.33
C LEU A 115 -11.69 -4.39 -14.81
N TRP A 116 -10.53 -3.75 -15.04
CA TRP A 116 -9.98 -3.63 -16.39
C TRP A 116 -9.64 -5.00 -17.01
N ALA A 117 -9.03 -5.91 -16.26
CA ALA A 117 -8.69 -7.25 -16.73
C ALA A 117 -9.94 -8.02 -17.16
N ASN A 118 -11.02 -7.97 -16.38
CA ASN A 118 -12.30 -8.58 -16.73
C ASN A 118 -12.90 -7.99 -18.01
N GLN A 119 -12.90 -6.65 -18.14
CA GLN A 119 -13.39 -5.95 -19.33
C GLN A 119 -12.55 -6.23 -20.60
N THR A 120 -11.31 -6.66 -20.44
CA THR A 120 -10.39 -7.00 -21.54
C THR A 120 -10.26 -8.50 -21.79
N GLY A 121 -11.16 -9.30 -21.23
CA GLY A 121 -11.29 -10.74 -21.51
C GLY A 121 -10.97 -11.66 -20.33
N GLY A 122 -10.65 -11.14 -19.15
CA GLY A 122 -10.45 -11.95 -17.95
C GLY A 122 -9.21 -12.86 -18.01
N VAL A 123 -9.29 -14.02 -17.35
CA VAL A 123 -8.24 -15.04 -17.28
C VAL A 123 -8.79 -16.35 -17.89
N GLY A 124 -8.53 -16.57 -19.16
CA GLY A 124 -9.12 -17.72 -19.88
C GLY A 124 -10.65 -17.66 -19.86
N ASP A 125 -11.29 -18.73 -19.38
CA ASP A 125 -12.74 -18.83 -19.26
C ASP A 125 -13.31 -18.25 -17.95
N TYR A 126 -12.51 -17.45 -17.23
CA TYR A 126 -12.87 -16.90 -15.93
C TYR A 126 -12.76 -15.38 -15.90
N SER A 127 -13.66 -14.76 -15.15
CA SER A 127 -13.47 -13.43 -14.58
C SER A 127 -12.80 -13.54 -13.21
N VAL A 128 -12.26 -12.43 -12.70
CA VAL A 128 -11.58 -12.39 -11.40
C VAL A 128 -12.30 -11.42 -10.47
N ALA A 129 -12.53 -11.84 -9.23
CA ALA A 129 -13.16 -11.02 -8.21
C ALA A 129 -12.28 -10.97 -6.96
N ILE A 130 -12.05 -9.77 -6.42
CA ILE A 130 -11.42 -9.61 -5.11
C ILE A 130 -12.49 -9.64 -4.05
N VAL A 131 -12.35 -10.55 -3.07
CA VAL A 131 -13.27 -10.61 -1.91
C VAL A 131 -13.17 -9.33 -1.07
N GLU A 132 -14.01 -9.19 -0.04
CA GLU A 132 -13.87 -8.08 0.90
C GLU A 132 -12.51 -8.10 1.57
N ALA A 133 -11.87 -6.92 1.62
CA ALA A 133 -10.56 -6.78 2.22
C ALA A 133 -10.63 -6.98 3.74
N TYR A 134 -9.63 -7.63 4.32
CA TYR A 134 -9.50 -7.79 5.75
C TYR A 134 -8.50 -6.77 6.32
N ASP A 135 -8.94 -6.00 7.34
CA ASP A 135 -8.07 -5.06 8.04
C ASP A 135 -7.20 -5.79 9.07
N THR A 136 -5.93 -5.90 8.78
CA THR A 136 -4.96 -6.57 9.64
C THR A 136 -4.36 -5.63 10.70
N GLY A 137 -4.53 -4.30 10.57
CA GLY A 137 -3.92 -3.31 11.45
C GLY A 137 -2.39 -3.44 11.56
N TYR A 138 -1.76 -4.01 10.52
CA TYR A 138 -0.32 -4.34 10.49
C TYR A 138 0.11 -5.27 11.65
N ASN A 139 -0.79 -6.14 12.10
CA ASN A 139 -0.56 -7.09 13.19
C ASN A 139 -0.51 -8.52 12.65
N PRO A 140 0.60 -9.29 12.87
CA PRO A 140 0.72 -10.65 12.33
C PRO A 140 -0.40 -11.61 12.78
N GLN A 141 -0.87 -11.50 14.02
CA GLN A 141 -1.94 -12.36 14.53
C GLN A 141 -3.28 -12.07 13.83
N LYS A 142 -3.64 -10.78 13.66
CA LYS A 142 -4.82 -10.39 12.89
C LYS A 142 -4.68 -10.75 11.41
N HIS A 143 -3.46 -10.74 10.89
CA HIS A 143 -3.19 -11.19 9.52
C HIS A 143 -3.50 -12.67 9.35
N LEU A 144 -3.11 -13.51 10.32
CA LEU A 144 -3.48 -14.93 10.35
C LEU A 144 -5.00 -15.12 10.49
N GLU A 145 -5.68 -14.30 11.29
CA GLU A 145 -7.15 -14.33 11.40
C GLU A 145 -7.80 -14.04 10.04
N GLY A 146 -7.32 -12.99 9.34
CA GLY A 146 -7.78 -12.64 8.00
C GLY A 146 -7.48 -13.73 6.97
N TYR A 147 -6.29 -14.32 7.02
CA TYR A 147 -5.93 -15.46 6.20
C TYR A 147 -6.91 -16.63 6.39
N ASN A 148 -7.13 -17.03 7.63
CA ASN A 148 -8.05 -18.12 7.97
C ASN A 148 -9.51 -17.82 7.56
N ALA A 149 -9.93 -16.58 7.57
CA ALA A 149 -11.25 -16.17 7.11
C ALA A 149 -11.43 -16.25 5.58
N GLN A 150 -10.35 -16.14 4.82
CA GLN A 150 -10.40 -16.08 3.35
C GLN A 150 -9.92 -17.37 2.66
N ARG A 151 -8.98 -18.13 3.24
CA ARG A 151 -8.24 -19.21 2.57
C ARG A 151 -9.11 -20.30 1.94
N ASP A 152 -10.26 -20.61 2.52
CA ASP A 152 -11.15 -21.66 2.03
C ASP A 152 -12.03 -21.17 0.84
N ASN A 153 -11.97 -19.88 0.49
CA ASN A 153 -12.82 -19.25 -0.50
C ASN A 153 -12.04 -18.51 -1.60
N VAL A 154 -10.71 -18.53 -1.57
CA VAL A 154 -9.88 -17.78 -2.54
C VAL A 154 -8.80 -18.68 -3.14
N ALA A 155 -8.50 -18.46 -4.42
CA ALA A 155 -7.48 -19.23 -5.14
C ALA A 155 -6.04 -18.72 -4.84
N ALA A 156 -5.90 -17.46 -4.44
CA ALA A 156 -4.65 -16.82 -4.10
C ALA A 156 -4.90 -15.55 -3.30
N LEU A 157 -3.87 -15.04 -2.63
CA LEU A 157 -3.90 -13.69 -2.05
C LEU A 157 -3.41 -12.68 -3.09
N ALA A 158 -4.31 -11.82 -3.57
CA ALA A 158 -3.94 -10.70 -4.43
C ALA A 158 -3.05 -9.70 -3.70
N MET A 159 -3.17 -9.59 -2.38
CA MET A 159 -2.29 -8.80 -1.55
C MET A 159 -2.16 -9.40 -0.15
N SER A 160 -0.92 -9.47 0.34
CA SER A 160 -0.56 -9.74 1.74
C SER A 160 0.35 -8.60 2.19
N LEU A 161 -0.18 -7.63 2.94
CA LEU A 161 0.56 -6.43 3.29
C LEU A 161 1.46 -6.64 4.50
N GLY A 162 2.75 -6.46 4.30
CA GLY A 162 3.79 -6.48 5.33
C GLY A 162 4.64 -7.73 5.36
N THR A 163 5.94 -7.55 5.56
CA THR A 163 6.92 -8.66 5.62
C THR A 163 6.68 -9.58 6.81
N PRO A 164 6.62 -9.10 8.07
CA PRO A 164 6.41 -9.96 9.21
C PRO A 164 5.03 -10.64 9.19
N GLN A 165 4.03 -10.00 8.60
CA GLN A 165 2.69 -10.54 8.44
C GLN A 165 2.68 -11.71 7.46
N THR A 166 3.28 -11.54 6.29
CA THR A 166 3.37 -12.59 5.26
C THR A 166 4.23 -13.76 5.73
N LEU A 167 5.36 -13.51 6.39
CA LEU A 167 6.19 -14.55 6.99
C LEU A 167 5.42 -15.36 8.06
N PHE A 168 4.56 -14.69 8.84
CA PHE A 168 3.79 -15.31 9.91
C PHE A 168 2.76 -16.34 9.41
N ILE A 169 2.23 -16.14 8.21
CA ILE A 169 1.25 -17.06 7.59
C ILE A 169 1.89 -18.06 6.61
N LEU A 170 3.20 -18.01 6.41
CA LEU A 170 3.86 -18.78 5.34
C LEU A 170 3.72 -20.30 5.51
N ASP A 171 3.75 -20.82 6.75
CA ASP A 171 3.52 -22.25 7.03
C ASP A 171 2.09 -22.66 6.66
N ASN A 172 1.11 -21.82 6.91
CA ASN A 172 -0.28 -22.05 6.52
C ASN A 172 -0.45 -22.02 5.00
N MET A 173 0.17 -21.05 4.33
CA MET A 173 0.17 -20.97 2.87
C MET A 173 0.78 -22.21 2.22
N ASP A 174 1.89 -22.73 2.77
CA ASP A 174 2.54 -23.94 2.28
C ASP A 174 1.62 -25.16 2.41
N SER A 175 0.98 -25.31 3.57
CA SER A 175 0.02 -26.39 3.84
C SER A 175 -1.20 -26.35 2.92
N ASP A 176 -1.65 -25.15 2.56
CA ASP A 176 -2.85 -24.92 1.74
C ASP A 176 -2.53 -24.80 0.24
N ASN A 177 -1.24 -24.89 -0.16
CA ASN A 177 -0.74 -24.58 -1.52
C ASN A 177 -1.18 -23.18 -2.00
N MET A 178 -1.29 -22.23 -1.09
CA MET A 178 -1.73 -20.86 -1.35
C MET A 178 -0.56 -20.00 -1.78
N ILE A 179 -0.67 -19.32 -2.90
CA ILE A 179 0.29 -18.28 -3.30
C ILE A 179 -0.18 -16.90 -2.85
N ALA A 180 0.77 -16.03 -2.56
CA ALA A 180 0.49 -14.65 -2.22
C ALA A 180 1.36 -13.70 -3.01
N ALA A 181 0.80 -12.55 -3.28
CA ALA A 181 1.52 -11.42 -3.76
C ALA A 181 1.71 -10.43 -2.59
N PRO A 182 2.89 -10.40 -1.96
CA PRO A 182 3.11 -9.57 -0.80
C PRO A 182 3.25 -8.10 -1.19
N MET A 183 2.69 -7.21 -0.39
CA MET A 183 3.09 -5.81 -0.38
C MET A 183 4.30 -5.68 0.54
N SER A 184 5.40 -6.28 0.10
CA SER A 184 6.66 -6.47 0.83
C SER A 184 7.78 -6.78 -0.16
N TRP A 185 8.92 -6.15 0.00
CA TRP A 185 10.11 -6.30 -0.84
C TRP A 185 11.29 -6.82 -0.02
N TYR A 186 11.03 -7.80 0.82
CA TYR A 186 12.04 -8.44 1.65
C TYR A 186 13.02 -9.26 0.79
N SER A 187 14.32 -9.05 0.95
CA SER A 187 15.35 -9.78 0.20
C SER A 187 15.24 -11.31 0.30
N GLY A 188 14.61 -11.81 1.37
CA GLY A 188 14.36 -13.23 1.55
C GLY A 188 13.45 -13.85 0.50
N TRP A 189 12.54 -13.09 -0.11
CA TRP A 189 11.65 -13.59 -1.16
C TRP A 189 12.37 -14.10 -2.40
N SER A 190 13.60 -13.66 -2.64
CA SER A 190 14.45 -14.16 -3.72
C SER A 190 15.05 -15.55 -3.45
N TYR A 191 14.86 -16.09 -2.26
CA TYR A 191 15.41 -17.40 -1.86
C TYR A 191 14.31 -18.43 -1.61
N LYS A 192 14.24 -19.47 -2.44
CA LYS A 192 13.26 -20.56 -2.30
C LYS A 192 13.27 -21.23 -0.93
N SER A 193 14.38 -21.20 -0.21
CA SER A 193 14.47 -21.68 1.17
C SER A 193 13.69 -20.82 2.17
N VAL A 194 13.32 -19.60 1.81
CA VAL A 194 12.54 -18.67 2.62
C VAL A 194 11.10 -18.60 2.13
N ASP A 195 10.87 -18.28 0.85
CA ASP A 195 9.55 -18.06 0.27
C ASP A 195 8.83 -19.35 -0.14
N ARG A 196 9.55 -20.47 -0.21
CA ARG A 196 9.08 -21.81 -0.63
C ARG A 196 8.48 -21.83 -2.06
N GLY A 197 8.64 -20.77 -2.81
CA GLY A 197 8.01 -20.58 -4.12
C GLY A 197 6.54 -20.14 -4.05
N LEU A 198 6.08 -19.71 -2.88
CA LEU A 198 4.69 -19.29 -2.64
C LEU A 198 4.48 -17.79 -2.80
N VAL A 199 5.56 -17.04 -2.95
CA VAL A 199 5.52 -15.57 -3.01
C VAL A 199 5.77 -15.09 -4.43
N VAL A 200 4.91 -14.21 -4.91
CA VAL A 200 5.07 -13.53 -6.20
C VAL A 200 5.63 -12.13 -5.93
N GLU A 201 6.95 -12.01 -5.92
CA GLU A 201 7.65 -10.75 -5.70
C GLU A 201 7.67 -9.88 -6.97
N PHE A 202 7.64 -8.57 -6.76
CA PHE A 202 7.84 -7.59 -7.83
C PHE A 202 8.61 -6.39 -7.27
N GLY A 203 9.58 -5.90 -8.00
CA GLY A 203 10.36 -4.72 -7.63
C GLY A 203 11.67 -5.02 -6.91
N SER A 204 12.32 -3.97 -6.43
CA SER A 204 13.63 -4.01 -5.79
C SER A 204 13.50 -4.42 -4.32
N ALA A 205 14.40 -5.28 -3.85
CA ALA A 205 14.42 -5.67 -2.45
C ALA A 205 14.83 -4.50 -1.54
N TYR A 206 14.33 -4.46 -0.31
CA TYR A 206 14.62 -3.39 0.66
C TYR A 206 16.12 -3.16 0.89
N CYS A 207 16.94 -4.22 0.90
CA CYS A 207 18.39 -4.09 1.02
C CYS A 207 18.98 -3.32 -0.17
N ALA A 208 18.57 -3.64 -1.40
CA ALA A 208 18.99 -2.91 -2.59
C ALA A 208 18.49 -1.46 -2.58
N ASP A 209 17.26 -1.24 -2.11
CA ASP A 209 16.69 0.10 -1.96
C ASP A 209 17.46 0.93 -0.94
N GLY A 210 17.88 0.33 0.18
CA GLY A 210 18.75 0.99 1.16
C GLY A 210 20.10 1.40 0.57
N MET A 211 20.72 0.56 -0.25
CA MET A 211 21.96 0.90 -0.97
C MET A 211 21.73 2.04 -1.95
N ASN A 212 20.72 1.92 -2.81
CA ASN A 212 20.37 2.95 -3.79
C ASN A 212 20.03 4.30 -3.15
N ALA A 213 19.41 4.29 -1.97
CA ALA A 213 19.10 5.50 -1.22
C ALA A 213 20.36 6.26 -0.80
N VAL A 214 21.39 5.56 -0.32
CA VAL A 214 22.68 6.16 0.03
C VAL A 214 23.38 6.72 -1.21
N ASP A 215 23.49 5.94 -2.30
CA ASP A 215 24.10 6.38 -3.52
C ASP A 215 23.40 7.60 -4.11
N TRP A 216 22.07 7.61 -4.06
CA TRP A 216 21.29 8.77 -4.50
C TRP A 216 21.55 10.01 -3.62
N ALA A 217 21.64 9.84 -2.31
CA ALA A 217 21.92 10.94 -1.39
C ALA A 217 23.31 11.55 -1.67
N LEU A 218 24.32 10.71 -1.87
CA LEU A 218 25.68 11.14 -2.23
C LEU A 218 25.73 11.91 -3.54
N ALA A 219 24.94 11.51 -4.52
CA ALA A 219 24.91 12.14 -5.84
C ALA A 219 24.09 13.43 -5.91
N ASN A 220 23.09 13.61 -5.04
CA ASN A 220 22.06 14.64 -5.24
C ASN A 220 21.89 15.60 -4.06
N TYR A 221 22.40 15.31 -2.85
CA TYR A 221 22.27 16.23 -1.74
C TYR A 221 23.18 17.45 -1.91
N PRO A 222 22.72 18.63 -1.47
CA PRO A 222 23.50 19.87 -1.58
C PRO A 222 24.62 19.96 -0.55
N VAL A 223 24.78 18.95 0.30
CA VAL A 223 25.79 18.86 1.36
C VAL A 223 26.68 17.64 1.14
N ASP A 224 27.94 17.71 1.59
CA ASP A 224 28.85 16.57 1.58
C ASP A 224 28.44 15.61 2.71
N VAL A 225 27.75 14.54 2.38
CA VAL A 225 27.26 13.54 3.34
C VAL A 225 28.42 12.74 3.90
N LYS A 226 28.66 12.82 5.20
CA LYS A 226 29.71 12.09 5.94
C LYS A 226 29.12 11.22 7.06
N THR A 227 28.04 11.70 7.66
CA THR A 227 27.38 11.06 8.81
C THR A 227 25.94 10.78 8.50
N ILE A 228 25.47 9.60 8.91
CA ILE A 228 24.09 9.19 8.66
C ILE A 228 23.42 8.65 9.93
N GLY A 229 22.11 8.81 10.00
CA GLY A 229 21.22 8.20 10.99
C GLY A 229 20.24 7.25 10.34
N ILE A 230 20.00 6.12 10.97
CA ILE A 230 19.05 5.10 10.48
C ILE A 230 17.93 4.96 11.51
N MET A 231 16.68 4.99 11.07
CA MET A 231 15.54 4.65 11.91
C MET A 231 14.61 3.69 11.18
N GLY A 232 13.98 2.77 11.90
CA GLY A 232 13.12 1.78 11.26
C GLY A 232 12.36 0.90 12.24
N PHE A 233 11.40 0.15 11.70
CA PHE A 233 10.74 -0.89 12.45
C PHE A 233 11.66 -2.11 12.59
N ALA A 234 11.72 -2.71 13.77
CA ALA A 234 12.48 -3.93 14.05
C ALA A 234 11.78 -5.18 13.46
N SER A 235 11.48 -5.12 12.18
CA SER A 235 10.94 -6.20 11.35
C SER A 235 11.92 -6.48 10.21
N ASP A 236 11.65 -7.54 9.44
CA ASP A 236 12.46 -7.85 8.26
C ASP A 236 12.48 -6.70 7.25
N TYR A 237 11.39 -5.89 7.15
CA TYR A 237 11.37 -4.66 6.37
C TYR A 237 12.47 -3.68 6.81
N GLY A 238 12.41 -3.19 8.05
CA GLY A 238 13.33 -2.14 8.51
C GLY A 238 14.76 -2.63 8.68
N ARG A 239 14.96 -3.89 9.11
CA ARG A 239 16.30 -4.49 9.25
C ARG A 239 16.96 -4.74 7.90
N ASP A 240 16.20 -5.21 6.91
CA ASP A 240 16.72 -5.47 5.57
C ASP A 240 17.14 -4.16 4.88
N TYR A 241 16.30 -3.12 4.98
CA TYR A 241 16.64 -1.78 4.49
C TYR A 241 17.89 -1.22 5.20
N ALA A 242 17.93 -1.27 6.53
CA ALA A 242 19.07 -0.79 7.31
C ALA A 242 20.36 -1.53 6.97
N LYS A 243 20.28 -2.83 6.65
CA LYS A 243 21.42 -3.62 6.19
C LYS A 243 21.98 -3.06 4.87
N GLY A 244 21.12 -2.73 3.92
CA GLY A 244 21.52 -2.10 2.66
C GLY A 244 22.15 -0.73 2.86
N VAL A 245 21.53 0.13 3.69
CA VAL A 245 22.07 1.45 4.06
C VAL A 245 23.47 1.32 4.66
N LYS A 246 23.65 0.40 5.62
CA LYS A 246 24.97 0.18 6.27
C LYS A 246 26.02 -0.33 5.28
N ALA A 247 25.67 -1.25 4.39
CA ALA A 247 26.59 -1.76 3.38
C ALA A 247 27.07 -0.65 2.42
N ALA A 248 26.16 0.20 1.95
CA ALA A 248 26.53 1.33 1.10
C ALA A 248 27.29 2.42 1.86
N ALA A 249 26.94 2.67 3.13
CA ALA A 249 27.69 3.59 3.97
C ALA A 249 29.14 3.15 4.17
N GLU A 250 29.37 1.87 4.46
CA GLU A 250 30.71 1.29 4.58
C GLU A 250 31.48 1.42 3.27
N ALA A 251 30.89 1.06 2.13
CA ALA A 251 31.51 1.14 0.80
C ALA A 251 31.91 2.57 0.43
N ASN A 252 31.19 3.57 0.92
CA ASN A 252 31.43 4.99 0.64
C ASN A 252 32.16 5.73 1.76
N GLY A 253 32.60 5.04 2.81
CA GLY A 253 33.35 5.64 3.93
C GLY A 253 32.51 6.56 4.83
N LEU A 254 31.18 6.38 4.86
CA LEU A 254 30.29 7.14 5.73
C LEU A 254 30.26 6.57 7.15
N THR A 255 30.00 7.44 8.12
CA THR A 255 29.82 7.06 9.52
C THR A 255 28.34 6.92 9.86
N VAL A 256 27.92 5.73 10.29
CA VAL A 256 26.59 5.55 10.93
C VAL A 256 26.67 6.06 12.35
N ALA A 257 26.18 7.27 12.61
CA ALA A 257 26.25 7.92 13.91
C ALA A 257 25.29 7.31 14.93
N TRP A 258 24.14 6.82 14.48
CA TRP A 258 23.16 6.13 15.31
C TRP A 258 22.20 5.28 14.47
N GLU A 259 21.62 4.29 15.13
CA GLU A 259 20.58 3.42 14.61
C GLU A 259 19.45 3.32 15.66
N TYR A 260 18.19 3.55 15.23
CA TYR A 260 17.01 3.45 16.08
C TYR A 260 16.02 2.51 15.39
N ILE A 261 16.16 1.20 15.66
CA ILE A 261 15.36 0.13 15.08
C ILE A 261 14.59 -0.57 16.21
N VAL A 262 13.30 -0.34 16.27
CA VAL A 262 12.40 -0.85 17.33
C VAL A 262 11.12 -1.44 16.73
N PRO A 263 10.42 -2.37 17.41
CA PRO A 263 9.13 -2.89 16.95
C PRO A 263 8.14 -1.76 16.62
N SER A 264 7.31 -1.96 15.59
CA SER A 264 6.37 -0.93 15.14
C SER A 264 5.48 -0.35 16.25
N PRO A 265 4.90 -1.17 17.17
CA PRO A 265 4.11 -0.64 18.27
C PRO A 265 4.89 0.17 19.30
N GLU A 266 6.22 -0.02 19.37
CA GLU A 266 7.13 0.61 20.33
C GLU A 266 7.85 1.81 19.73
N PHE A 267 7.62 2.14 18.46
CA PHE A 267 8.31 3.25 17.78
C PHE A 267 7.85 4.59 18.36
N ASP A 268 8.74 5.18 19.15
CA ASP A 268 8.51 6.49 19.76
C ASP A 268 9.04 7.62 18.86
N VAL A 269 8.10 8.39 18.29
CA VAL A 269 8.38 9.55 17.45
C VAL A 269 9.19 10.61 18.17
N ALA A 270 8.90 10.86 19.46
CA ALA A 270 9.63 11.87 20.23
C ALA A 270 11.09 11.46 20.45
N GLN A 271 11.34 10.17 20.69
CA GLN A 271 12.70 9.63 20.79
C GLN A 271 13.46 9.74 19.47
N ALA A 272 12.81 9.41 18.33
CA ALA A 272 13.40 9.54 17.01
C ALA A 272 13.81 11.01 16.73
N VAL A 273 12.90 11.96 16.95
CA VAL A 273 13.15 13.41 16.81
C VAL A 273 14.23 13.86 17.78
N GLY A 274 14.22 13.39 19.04
CA GLY A 274 15.24 13.68 20.04
C GLY A 274 16.64 13.26 19.59
N LEU A 275 16.78 12.10 18.95
CA LEU A 275 18.06 11.67 18.34
C LEU A 275 18.51 12.61 17.21
N MET A 276 17.58 13.02 16.34
CA MET A 276 17.89 13.96 15.25
C MET A 276 18.39 15.30 15.77
N VAL A 277 17.85 15.78 16.91
CA VAL A 277 18.24 17.04 17.53
C VAL A 277 19.55 16.93 18.29
N THR A 278 19.71 15.87 19.10
CA THR A 278 20.85 15.70 20.00
C THR A 278 22.09 15.12 19.34
N LYS A 279 21.89 14.38 18.22
CA LYS A 279 22.95 13.77 17.43
C LYS A 279 22.68 14.05 15.94
N PRO A 280 22.76 15.32 15.51
CA PRO A 280 22.49 15.68 14.13
C PRO A 280 23.48 14.99 13.18
N VAL A 281 22.99 14.62 12.01
CA VAL A 281 23.73 13.98 10.93
C VAL A 281 23.41 14.64 9.60
N ASP A 282 24.22 14.35 8.58
CA ASP A 282 24.05 14.95 7.26
C ASP A 282 22.86 14.37 6.49
N ALA A 283 22.52 13.07 6.73
CA ALA A 283 21.36 12.42 6.12
C ALA A 283 20.71 11.37 7.03
N TYR A 284 19.38 11.21 6.89
CA TYR A 284 18.58 10.25 7.64
C TYR A 284 17.92 9.24 6.68
N PHE A 285 17.98 7.96 7.06
CA PHE A 285 17.45 6.84 6.28
C PHE A 285 16.38 6.10 7.06
N PRO A 286 15.10 6.48 6.90
CA PRO A 286 13.98 5.87 7.62
C PRO A 286 13.38 4.68 6.87
N ALA A 287 13.05 3.61 7.62
CA ALA A 287 12.24 2.48 7.21
C ALA A 287 11.08 2.29 8.18
N ILE A 288 10.16 3.24 8.19
CA ILE A 288 8.97 3.32 9.06
C ILE A 288 7.71 3.52 8.22
N GLY A 289 6.54 3.36 8.84
CA GLY A 289 5.26 3.60 8.17
C GLY A 289 5.00 5.08 7.87
N PRO A 290 4.11 5.39 6.89
CA PRO A 290 3.84 6.76 6.48
C PRO A 290 3.28 7.63 7.61
N THR A 291 2.51 7.05 8.54
CA THR A 291 1.99 7.78 9.71
C THR A 291 3.12 8.27 10.61
N GLN A 292 4.03 7.38 11.02
CA GLN A 292 5.18 7.72 11.85
C GLN A 292 6.12 8.68 11.13
N MET A 293 6.26 8.51 9.83
CA MET A 293 7.10 9.39 9.03
C MET A 293 6.59 10.83 8.99
N ALA A 294 5.30 11.02 8.77
CA ALA A 294 4.70 12.36 8.82
C ALA A 294 4.91 13.01 10.20
N GLN A 295 4.77 12.22 11.27
CA GLN A 295 4.98 12.69 12.64
C GLN A 295 6.45 13.04 12.94
N VAL A 296 7.41 12.19 12.51
CA VAL A 296 8.84 12.47 12.65
C VAL A 296 9.24 13.71 11.86
N ALA A 297 8.80 13.83 10.61
CA ALA A 297 9.08 14.98 9.76
C ALA A 297 8.52 16.28 10.37
N GLY A 298 7.27 16.25 10.84
CA GLY A 298 6.63 17.38 11.50
C GLY A 298 7.32 17.76 12.81
N GLY A 299 7.68 16.79 13.63
CA GLY A 299 8.41 17.02 14.89
C GLY A 299 9.82 17.58 14.66
N ALA A 300 10.55 17.05 13.68
CA ALA A 300 11.87 17.58 13.30
C ALA A 300 11.77 19.03 12.80
N PHE A 301 10.78 19.33 11.97
CA PHE A 301 10.53 20.69 11.49
C PHE A 301 10.24 21.68 12.63
N GLN A 302 9.44 21.28 13.63
CA GLN A 302 9.15 22.10 14.82
C GLN A 302 10.41 22.40 15.66
N GLN A 303 11.41 21.53 15.58
CA GLN A 303 12.71 21.72 16.24
C GLN A 303 13.71 22.50 15.36
N GLY A 304 13.29 23.07 14.25
CA GLY A 304 14.13 23.84 13.34
C GLY A 304 15.03 23.01 12.43
N LEU A 305 14.86 21.67 12.41
CA LEU A 305 15.56 20.82 11.47
C LEU A 305 14.89 20.93 10.11
N THR A 306 15.66 21.32 9.09
CA THR A 306 15.12 21.35 7.73
C THR A 306 14.99 19.92 7.18
N PRO A 307 13.82 19.51 6.67
CA PRO A 307 13.60 18.15 6.17
C PRO A 307 14.42 17.78 4.92
N LEU A 308 15.34 18.64 4.47
CA LEU A 308 16.24 18.39 3.32
C LEU A 308 17.06 17.10 3.46
N ALA A 309 17.30 16.64 4.68
CA ALA A 309 18.10 15.48 4.98
C ALA A 309 17.29 14.19 5.22
N MET A 310 15.96 14.19 4.99
CA MET A 310 15.15 12.99 5.19
C MET A 310 14.85 12.32 3.86
N MET A 311 15.49 11.20 3.63
CA MET A 311 15.20 10.34 2.49
C MET A 311 14.30 9.19 2.89
N LEU A 312 13.11 9.19 2.35
CA LEU A 312 12.19 8.06 2.36
C LEU A 312 12.31 7.31 1.04
N HIS A 313 12.43 6.02 1.12
CA HIS A 313 12.27 5.14 -0.02
C HIS A 313 10.96 5.40 -0.79
N HIS A 314 9.88 5.76 -0.10
CA HIS A 314 8.57 6.08 -0.70
C HIS A 314 8.22 7.57 -0.80
N LEU A 315 9.02 8.50 -0.23
CA LEU A 315 8.74 9.94 -0.23
C LEU A 315 9.81 10.80 -0.90
N SER A 316 10.93 10.24 -1.34
CA SER A 316 11.92 10.96 -2.16
C SER A 316 11.32 11.52 -3.46
N MET A 317 10.18 10.98 -3.87
CA MET A 317 9.39 11.47 -5.00
C MET A 317 8.50 12.70 -4.68
N MET A 318 8.35 13.12 -3.42
CA MET A 318 7.44 14.22 -3.06
C MET A 318 8.04 15.63 -3.19
N ARG A 319 9.27 15.81 -3.65
CA ARG A 319 9.98 17.10 -3.57
C ARG A 319 10.18 17.87 -4.86
N SER A 320 9.56 17.55 -5.95
CA SER A 320 9.61 18.42 -7.11
C SER A 320 8.23 18.75 -7.65
N SER A 321 7.71 19.92 -7.25
CA SER A 321 6.57 20.61 -7.86
C SER A 321 5.22 19.85 -7.93
N GLU A 322 4.12 20.56 -8.13
CA GLU A 322 2.75 20.06 -8.35
C GLU A 322 2.62 18.90 -9.37
N LYS A 323 3.63 18.72 -10.22
CA LYS A 323 3.72 17.59 -11.16
C LYS A 323 4.04 16.24 -10.48
N VAL A 324 4.67 16.23 -9.31
CA VAL A 324 5.10 15.01 -8.61
C VAL A 324 3.96 14.33 -7.86
N LEU A 325 2.97 15.06 -7.39
CA LEU A 325 1.78 14.46 -6.79
C LEU A 325 1.05 13.56 -7.81
N HIS A 326 1.03 13.96 -9.08
CA HIS A 326 0.46 13.19 -10.19
C HIS A 326 1.30 11.95 -10.53
N TRP A 327 2.64 12.05 -10.47
CA TRP A 327 3.56 10.95 -10.75
C TRP A 327 3.58 9.90 -9.64
N HIS A 328 3.39 10.29 -8.38
CA HIS A 328 3.37 9.35 -7.25
C HIS A 328 2.16 8.41 -7.33
N HIS A 329 0.98 8.92 -7.60
CA HIS A 329 -0.20 8.10 -7.88
C HIS A 329 0.00 7.23 -9.14
N TYR A 330 0.67 7.76 -10.16
CA TYR A 330 0.96 7.04 -11.40
C TYR A 330 1.98 5.92 -11.19
N LEU A 331 3.05 6.12 -10.40
CA LEU A 331 4.06 5.09 -10.10
C LEU A 331 3.52 3.99 -9.18
N LEU A 332 2.74 4.32 -8.16
CA LEU A 332 2.02 3.32 -7.36
C LEU A 332 1.02 2.55 -8.22
N LEU A 333 0.32 3.24 -9.12
CA LEU A 333 -0.60 2.61 -10.07
C LEU A 333 0.16 1.74 -11.08
N VAL A 334 1.28 2.19 -11.62
CA VAL A 334 2.13 1.43 -12.55
C VAL A 334 2.79 0.25 -11.87
N GLN A 335 3.28 0.38 -10.64
CA GLN A 335 3.79 -0.73 -9.85
C GLN A 335 2.69 -1.75 -9.52
N CYS A 336 1.51 -1.29 -9.11
CA CYS A 336 0.33 -2.15 -8.97
C CYS A 336 -0.03 -2.85 -10.29
N ILE A 337 -0.03 -2.14 -11.42
CA ILE A 337 -0.36 -2.69 -12.74
C ILE A 337 0.66 -3.73 -13.19
N LEU A 338 1.96 -3.46 -13.05
CA LEU A 338 3.02 -4.41 -13.40
C LEU A 338 2.93 -5.68 -12.56
N TRP A 339 2.70 -5.53 -11.29
CA TRP A 339 2.57 -6.63 -10.35
C TRP A 339 1.32 -7.47 -10.62
N LEU A 340 0.18 -6.83 -10.83
CA LEU A 340 -1.07 -7.49 -11.19
C LEU A 340 -0.96 -8.19 -12.56
N SER A 341 -0.15 -7.65 -13.48
CA SER A 341 0.15 -8.30 -14.75
C SER A 341 0.96 -9.58 -14.57
N LEU A 342 1.91 -9.62 -13.62
CA LEU A 342 2.66 -10.83 -13.28
C LEU A 342 1.76 -11.88 -12.62
N LEU A 343 0.88 -11.47 -11.70
CA LEU A 343 -0.12 -12.36 -11.10
C LEU A 343 -1.09 -12.90 -12.17
N HIS A 344 -1.54 -12.03 -13.08
CA HIS A 344 -2.37 -12.44 -14.23
C HIS A 344 -1.68 -13.49 -15.12
N MET A 345 -0.38 -13.32 -15.41
CA MET A 345 0.38 -14.32 -16.16
C MET A 345 0.52 -15.63 -15.41
N LYS A 346 0.77 -15.60 -14.08
CA LYS A 346 0.84 -16.82 -13.27
C LYS A 346 -0.52 -17.51 -13.12
N LEU A 347 -1.60 -16.76 -12.93
CA LEU A 347 -2.96 -17.33 -12.93
C LEU A 347 -3.31 -17.96 -14.27
N LYS A 348 -2.95 -17.34 -15.40
CA LYS A 348 -3.09 -17.97 -16.73
C LYS A 348 -2.31 -19.28 -16.82
N GLN A 349 -1.12 -19.33 -16.27
CA GLN A 349 -0.27 -20.52 -16.26
C GLN A 349 -0.87 -21.63 -15.38
N LEU A 350 -1.46 -21.28 -14.23
CA LEU A 350 -2.15 -22.20 -13.34
C LEU A 350 -3.43 -22.76 -13.99
N VAL A 351 -4.25 -21.90 -14.60
CA VAL A 351 -5.47 -22.29 -15.33
C VAL A 351 -5.17 -23.18 -16.55
N MET A 352 -4.00 -23.02 -17.20
CA MET A 352 -3.59 -23.92 -18.28
C MET A 352 -3.07 -25.29 -17.79
N GLN A 353 -2.84 -25.46 -16.48
CA GLN A 353 -2.42 -26.71 -15.86
C GLN A 353 -3.58 -27.50 -15.23
N LEU A 354 -4.74 -26.85 -15.05
CA LEU A 354 -6.03 -27.45 -14.69
C LEU A 354 -6.79 -27.88 -15.95
#